data_124ce7e895557108ee024f88d33c65bd
#
_entry.id   124ce7e895557108ee024f88d33c65bd
#
_cell.length_a   1.000
_cell.length_b   1.000
_cell.length_c   1.000
_cell.angle_alpha   90.00
_cell.angle_beta   90.00
_cell.angle_gamma   90.00
#
_symmetry.space_group_name_H-M   'P 1'
#
loop_
_entity.id
_entity.type
_entity.pdbx_description
1 polymer ?
#
loop_
_entity_poly.entity_id
_entity_poly.type
_entity_poly.pdbx_seq_one_letter_code
_entity_poly.pdbx_strand_id
1 'polypeptide(L)'
;IVYDPSLGDSTNVFNQQIDMWIKKQLVLSLAFQNQAVIDKIDRKVSSYRENLILFEFEKYFFSTSYNDEISESEITKYYEENRNDFILPFNLVKTLYAKIPVDAPSINSFRSNLRKYPNSDTTEIVSYCFQFAEKSFLEDSTWIKFDDILMNVPFPAETDKIKFLNSRSFYEIKDSDYIHFMRILDKKLIGDFSPISFEEEIINTILLNNRKQYLFDNLRDSIFNNSVNGIDYEVYY
;
A
#
# COMPACT_ATOMS: atom_id res chain seq x y z
N ILE A 1 16.41 -4.61 32.41
CA ILE A 1 17.63 -3.80 32.53
C ILE A 1 18.54 -4.30 31.43
N VAL A 2 18.81 -3.46 30.42
CA VAL A 2 19.73 -3.79 29.32
C VAL A 2 21.10 -3.24 29.72
N TYR A 3 22.08 -4.11 29.83
CA TYR A 3 23.48 -3.75 30.09
C TYR A 3 24.11 -3.32 28.74
N ASP A 4 24.58 -2.09 28.65
CA ASP A 4 25.40 -1.60 27.55
C ASP A 4 26.83 -1.38 28.02
N PRO A 5 27.79 -2.22 27.64
CA PRO A 5 29.18 -2.11 28.08
C PRO A 5 29.97 -0.94 27.47
N SER A 6 29.37 -0.21 26.47
CA SER A 6 30.02 0.94 25.83
C SER A 6 29.89 2.25 26.63
N LEU A 7 29.02 2.28 27.65
CA LEU A 7 28.84 3.42 28.54
C LEU A 7 29.77 3.29 29.77
N GLY A 8 30.93 3.82 29.68
CA GLY A 8 31.95 3.80 30.74
C GLY A 8 31.36 4.12 32.13
N ASP A 9 31.70 3.27 33.12
CA ASP A 9 31.22 3.24 34.49
C ASP A 9 29.82 2.61 34.68
N SER A 10 29.79 1.28 34.47
CA SER A 10 28.58 0.45 34.61
C SER A 10 27.87 0.59 35.98
N THR A 11 28.63 0.92 37.04
CA THR A 11 28.08 1.09 38.39
C THR A 11 27.21 2.36 38.50
N ASN A 12 27.63 3.46 37.87
CA ASN A 12 26.86 4.72 37.88
C ASN A 12 25.59 4.61 37.08
N VAL A 13 25.63 3.98 35.92
CA VAL A 13 24.43 3.74 35.08
C VAL A 13 23.44 2.82 35.80
N PHE A 14 23.95 1.78 36.45
CA PHE A 14 23.14 0.85 37.25
C PHE A 14 22.45 1.55 38.41
N ASN A 15 23.21 2.34 39.20
CA ASN A 15 22.66 3.10 40.32
C ASN A 15 21.60 4.14 39.84
N GLN A 16 21.84 4.83 38.74
CA GLN A 16 20.85 5.74 38.15
C GLN A 16 19.53 5.00 37.74
N GLN A 17 19.64 3.80 37.19
CA GLN A 17 18.45 3.01 36.83
C GLN A 17 17.69 2.56 38.08
N ILE A 18 18.39 2.16 39.15
CA ILE A 18 17.76 1.82 40.42
C ILE A 18 17.04 3.04 41.01
N ASP A 19 17.70 4.19 41.05
CA ASP A 19 17.13 5.43 41.58
C ASP A 19 15.87 5.84 40.79
N MET A 20 15.90 5.76 39.45
CA MET A 20 14.75 6.02 38.62
C MET A 20 13.60 5.03 38.90
N TRP A 21 13.92 3.75 39.07
CA TRP A 21 12.94 2.73 39.42
C TRP A 21 12.30 2.99 40.80
N ILE A 22 13.13 3.30 41.82
CA ILE A 22 12.64 3.63 43.17
C ILE A 22 11.71 4.85 43.12
N LYS A 23 12.15 5.93 42.47
CA LYS A 23 11.31 7.15 42.30
C LYS A 23 9.98 6.83 41.63
N LYS A 24 10.01 6.02 40.57
CA LYS A 24 8.78 5.55 39.91
C LYS A 24 7.86 4.78 40.85
N GLN A 25 8.41 3.86 41.68
CA GLN A 25 7.60 3.07 42.64
C GLN A 25 6.99 3.96 43.70
N LEU A 26 7.73 4.95 44.23
CA LEU A 26 7.22 5.89 45.23
C LEU A 26 6.06 6.74 44.64
N VAL A 27 6.19 7.24 43.42
CA VAL A 27 5.12 7.99 42.74
C VAL A 27 3.91 7.09 42.49
N LEU A 28 4.09 5.85 42.03
CA LEU A 28 3.02 4.87 41.86
C LEU A 28 2.32 4.56 43.20
N SER A 29 3.05 4.40 44.29
CA SER A 29 2.47 4.18 45.63
C SER A 29 1.55 5.33 46.05
N LEU A 30 1.95 6.58 45.78
CA LEU A 30 1.12 7.75 46.03
C LEU A 30 -0.11 7.77 45.10
N ALA A 31 0.09 7.45 43.83
CA ALA A 31 -1.01 7.42 42.85
C ALA A 31 -2.06 6.37 43.21
N PHE A 32 -1.66 5.21 43.70
CA PHE A 32 -2.58 4.16 44.18
C PHE A 32 -3.43 4.55 45.38
N GLN A 33 -3.07 5.61 46.13
CA GLN A 33 -3.90 6.14 47.23
C GLN A 33 -5.05 7.02 46.69
N ASN A 34 -4.98 7.43 45.40
CA ASN A 34 -6.02 8.26 44.80
C ASN A 34 -7.06 7.38 44.06
N GLN A 35 -8.13 7.02 44.80
CA GLN A 35 -9.20 6.14 44.31
C GLN A 35 -9.80 6.65 42.99
N ALA A 36 -10.03 7.95 42.84
CA ALA A 36 -10.62 8.52 41.62
C ALA A 36 -9.72 8.32 40.36
N VAL A 37 -8.39 8.34 40.56
CA VAL A 37 -7.43 8.04 39.48
C VAL A 37 -7.48 6.56 39.12
N ILE A 38 -7.54 5.68 40.13
CA ILE A 38 -7.61 4.23 39.92
C ILE A 38 -8.88 3.86 39.19
N ASP A 39 -10.07 4.30 39.67
CA ASP A 39 -11.36 4.02 39.03
C ASP A 39 -11.42 4.48 37.56
N LYS A 40 -10.77 5.61 37.27
CA LYS A 40 -10.66 6.10 35.87
C LYS A 40 -9.78 5.22 35.01
N ILE A 41 -8.68 4.74 35.57
CA ILE A 41 -7.73 3.84 34.87
C ILE A 41 -8.41 2.48 34.66
N ASP A 42 -9.04 1.93 35.68
CA ASP A 42 -9.70 0.62 35.62
C ASP A 42 -10.80 0.60 34.56
N ARG A 43 -11.61 1.66 34.47
CA ARG A 43 -12.60 1.80 33.39
C ARG A 43 -11.96 1.81 32.00
N LYS A 44 -10.83 2.55 31.82
CA LYS A 44 -10.12 2.59 30.55
C LYS A 44 -9.50 1.22 30.21
N VAL A 45 -8.90 0.56 31.19
CA VAL A 45 -8.29 -0.76 31.01
C VAL A 45 -9.35 -1.80 30.68
N SER A 46 -10.52 -1.77 31.37
CA SER A 46 -11.65 -2.66 31.07
C SER A 46 -12.15 -2.45 29.64
N SER A 47 -12.44 -1.22 29.25
CA SER A 47 -12.88 -0.91 27.88
C SER A 47 -11.84 -1.31 26.83
N TYR A 48 -10.56 -1.07 27.08
CA TYR A 48 -9.49 -1.50 26.18
C TYR A 48 -9.42 -3.02 26.06
N ARG A 49 -9.54 -3.72 27.19
CA ARG A 49 -9.56 -5.19 27.22
C ARG A 49 -10.72 -5.76 26.42
N GLU A 50 -11.93 -5.21 26.58
CA GLU A 50 -13.12 -5.62 25.84
C GLU A 50 -12.92 -5.43 24.32
N ASN A 51 -12.44 -4.27 23.91
CA ASN A 51 -12.14 -4.00 22.51
C ASN A 51 -11.08 -4.94 21.94
N LEU A 52 -10.04 -5.26 22.72
CA LEU A 52 -9.00 -6.19 22.30
C LEU A 52 -9.54 -7.63 22.18
N ILE A 53 -10.40 -8.06 23.10
CA ILE A 53 -11.07 -9.36 23.03
C ILE A 53 -11.94 -9.45 21.78
N LEU A 54 -12.74 -8.42 21.49
CA LEU A 54 -13.57 -8.38 20.27
C LEU A 54 -12.71 -8.43 19.02
N PHE A 55 -11.63 -7.64 18.96
CA PHE A 55 -10.71 -7.64 17.84
C PHE A 55 -10.05 -9.00 17.59
N GLU A 56 -9.53 -9.65 18.64
CA GLU A 56 -8.92 -10.97 18.51
C GLU A 56 -9.94 -12.06 18.18
N PHE A 57 -11.17 -11.93 18.68
CA PHE A 57 -12.27 -12.83 18.33
C PHE A 57 -12.67 -12.67 16.85
N GLU A 58 -12.81 -11.45 16.35
CA GLU A 58 -13.07 -11.18 14.94
C GLU A 58 -12.00 -11.83 14.05
N LYS A 59 -10.73 -11.62 14.39
CA LYS A 59 -9.60 -12.21 13.68
C LYS A 59 -9.64 -13.74 13.67
N TYR A 60 -9.92 -14.36 14.81
CA TYR A 60 -10.10 -15.81 14.93
C TYR A 60 -11.28 -16.31 14.08
N PHE A 61 -12.42 -15.65 14.16
CA PHE A 61 -13.63 -16.01 13.41
C PHE A 61 -13.37 -16.00 11.91
N PHE A 62 -12.71 -14.96 11.39
CA PHE A 62 -12.37 -14.90 9.96
C PHE A 62 -11.33 -15.94 9.56
N SER A 63 -10.38 -16.28 10.42
CA SER A 63 -9.38 -17.30 10.09
C SER A 63 -9.97 -18.72 9.94
N THR A 64 -11.13 -18.97 10.54
CA THR A 64 -11.76 -20.31 10.58
C THR A 64 -12.97 -20.46 9.66
N SER A 65 -13.65 -19.36 9.33
CA SER A 65 -14.98 -19.40 8.68
C SER A 65 -15.04 -18.61 7.37
N TYR A 66 -13.91 -18.15 6.85
CA TYR A 66 -13.88 -17.16 5.78
C TYR A 66 -13.23 -17.68 4.50
N ASN A 67 -13.94 -17.56 3.37
CA ASN A 67 -13.36 -17.70 2.05
C ASN A 67 -12.91 -16.32 1.56
N ASP A 68 -11.60 -16.14 1.34
CA ASP A 68 -10.96 -14.91 0.92
C ASP A 68 -10.80 -14.77 -0.61
N GLU A 69 -11.30 -15.73 -1.38
CA GLU A 69 -11.27 -15.65 -2.83
C GLU A 69 -12.39 -14.74 -3.34
N ILE A 70 -12.02 -13.67 -4.05
CA ILE A 70 -12.92 -12.82 -4.82
C ILE A 70 -12.77 -13.17 -6.29
N SER A 71 -13.89 -13.42 -6.96
CA SER A 71 -13.90 -13.77 -8.37
C SER A 71 -13.76 -12.54 -9.27
N GLU A 72 -13.22 -12.70 -10.46
CA GLU A 72 -13.13 -11.64 -11.48
C GLU A 72 -14.53 -11.05 -11.81
N SER A 73 -15.58 -11.87 -11.74
CA SER A 73 -16.95 -11.41 -11.96
C SER A 73 -17.44 -10.46 -10.88
N GLU A 74 -17.06 -10.68 -9.61
CA GLU A 74 -17.37 -9.77 -8.50
C GLU A 74 -16.63 -8.45 -8.65
N ILE A 75 -15.35 -8.49 -9.03
CA ILE A 75 -14.53 -7.31 -9.29
C ILE A 75 -15.14 -6.49 -10.42
N THR A 76 -15.47 -7.13 -11.55
CA THR A 76 -16.07 -6.47 -12.70
C THR A 76 -17.41 -5.83 -12.35
N LYS A 77 -18.27 -6.56 -11.64
CA LYS A 77 -19.58 -6.07 -11.20
C LYS A 77 -19.42 -4.84 -10.30
N TYR A 78 -18.55 -4.92 -9.28
CA TYR A 78 -18.30 -3.80 -8.38
C TYR A 78 -17.79 -2.57 -9.13
N TYR A 79 -16.84 -2.76 -10.05
CA TYR A 79 -16.31 -1.69 -10.88
C TYR A 79 -17.39 -0.99 -11.70
N GLU A 80 -18.26 -1.75 -12.39
CA GLU A 80 -19.33 -1.18 -13.23
C GLU A 80 -20.40 -0.47 -12.39
N GLU A 81 -20.77 -1.02 -11.22
CA GLU A 81 -21.75 -0.40 -10.32
C GLU A 81 -21.21 0.91 -9.68
N ASN A 82 -19.90 1.03 -9.50
CA ASN A 82 -19.25 2.16 -8.84
C ASN A 82 -18.33 2.95 -9.79
N ARG A 83 -18.57 2.90 -11.09
CA ARG A 83 -17.64 3.41 -12.10
C ARG A 83 -17.23 4.87 -11.92
N ASN A 84 -18.11 5.69 -11.39
CA ASN A 84 -17.82 7.11 -11.14
C ASN A 84 -16.79 7.35 -10.03
N ASP A 85 -16.56 6.37 -9.15
CA ASP A 85 -15.56 6.46 -8.09
C ASP A 85 -14.14 6.20 -8.64
N PHE A 86 -14.05 5.65 -9.87
CA PHE A 86 -12.81 5.29 -10.56
C PHE A 86 -12.42 6.29 -11.65
N ILE A 87 -12.70 7.57 -11.44
CA ILE A 87 -12.20 8.64 -12.33
C ILE A 87 -10.77 8.98 -11.93
N LEU A 88 -9.85 8.95 -12.89
CA LEU A 88 -8.42 9.17 -12.68
C LEU A 88 -8.10 10.60 -12.26
N PRO A 89 -7.47 10.83 -11.10
CA PRO A 89 -6.93 12.14 -10.70
C PRO A 89 -5.52 12.40 -11.24
N PHE A 90 -4.95 11.47 -12.02
CA PHE A 90 -3.61 11.52 -12.61
C PHE A 90 -3.59 10.78 -13.95
N ASN A 91 -2.49 10.92 -14.69
CA ASN A 91 -2.31 10.18 -15.94
C ASN A 91 -1.72 8.80 -15.66
N LEU A 92 -2.27 7.77 -16.31
CA LEU A 92 -1.72 6.41 -16.35
C LEU A 92 -1.11 6.12 -17.71
N VAL A 93 -0.06 5.30 -17.71
CA VAL A 93 0.57 4.81 -18.94
C VAL A 93 0.89 3.32 -18.81
N LYS A 94 0.79 2.60 -19.93
CA LYS A 94 1.54 1.37 -20.16
C LYS A 94 2.77 1.76 -20.96
N THR A 95 3.95 1.45 -20.45
CA THR A 95 5.20 1.93 -21.07
C THR A 95 6.35 0.99 -20.83
N LEU A 96 7.26 0.90 -21.80
CA LEU A 96 8.59 0.38 -21.59
C LEU A 96 9.52 1.57 -21.32
N TYR A 97 10.33 1.47 -20.30
CA TYR A 97 11.30 2.49 -19.92
C TYR A 97 12.69 1.88 -19.72
N ALA A 98 13.73 2.56 -20.21
CA ALA A 98 15.10 2.19 -19.95
C ALA A 98 16.00 3.43 -19.81
N LYS A 99 16.83 3.43 -18.75
CA LYS A 99 17.91 4.40 -18.52
C LYS A 99 19.23 3.75 -18.89
N ILE A 100 19.83 4.18 -19.97
CA ILE A 100 21.01 3.57 -20.59
C ILE A 100 22.17 4.57 -20.57
N PRO A 101 23.41 4.18 -20.18
CA PRO A 101 24.59 5.03 -20.30
C PRO A 101 24.81 5.49 -21.75
N VAL A 102 25.27 6.72 -21.95
CA VAL A 102 25.46 7.30 -23.29
C VAL A 102 26.53 6.58 -24.13
N ASP A 103 27.46 5.89 -23.47
CA ASP A 103 28.56 5.13 -24.06
C ASP A 103 28.27 3.63 -24.22
N ALA A 104 27.03 3.20 -23.90
CA ALA A 104 26.65 1.80 -24.04
C ALA A 104 26.78 1.30 -25.49
N PRO A 105 27.33 0.10 -25.71
CA PRO A 105 27.51 -0.44 -27.05
C PRO A 105 26.16 -0.75 -27.72
N SER A 106 26.15 -0.63 -29.06
CA SER A 106 24.97 -1.01 -29.88
C SER A 106 23.67 -0.28 -29.54
N ILE A 107 23.73 0.90 -28.92
CA ILE A 107 22.56 1.69 -28.49
C ILE A 107 21.60 2.02 -29.65
N ASN A 108 22.10 2.12 -30.88
CA ASN A 108 21.27 2.36 -32.05
C ASN A 108 20.37 1.17 -32.42
N SER A 109 20.85 -0.05 -32.22
CA SER A 109 20.04 -1.27 -32.38
C SER A 109 18.92 -1.31 -31.32
N PHE A 110 19.28 -1.09 -30.07
CA PHE A 110 18.33 -1.00 -28.97
C PHE A 110 17.24 0.05 -29.23
N ARG A 111 17.65 1.26 -29.62
CA ARG A 111 16.72 2.36 -30.00
C ARG A 111 15.75 1.94 -31.10
N SER A 112 16.26 1.27 -32.14
CA SER A 112 15.41 0.79 -33.25
C SER A 112 14.41 -0.26 -32.79
N ASN A 113 14.83 -1.22 -31.96
CA ASN A 113 13.99 -2.28 -31.46
C ASN A 113 12.91 -1.72 -30.52
N LEU A 114 13.28 -0.87 -29.57
CA LEU A 114 12.32 -0.28 -28.64
C LEU A 114 11.29 0.62 -29.36
N ARG A 115 11.71 1.35 -30.38
CA ARG A 115 10.80 2.18 -31.19
C ARG A 115 9.79 1.34 -31.96
N LYS A 116 10.18 0.16 -32.46
CA LYS A 116 9.30 -0.74 -33.23
C LYS A 116 8.44 -1.66 -32.37
N TYR A 117 8.71 -1.69 -31.06
CA TYR A 117 7.93 -2.55 -30.15
C TYR A 117 6.41 -2.28 -30.33
N PRO A 118 5.52 -3.32 -30.34
CA PRO A 118 5.79 -4.74 -30.10
C PRO A 118 6.26 -5.56 -31.32
N ASN A 119 6.46 -4.93 -32.48
CA ASN A 119 6.85 -5.61 -33.73
C ASN A 119 8.37 -5.87 -33.85
N SER A 120 9.08 -5.86 -32.73
CA SER A 120 10.52 -6.13 -32.64
C SER A 120 10.78 -7.31 -31.72
N ASP A 121 12.03 -7.78 -31.71
CA ASP A 121 12.44 -8.85 -30.81
C ASP A 121 12.48 -8.38 -29.36
N THR A 122 11.53 -8.83 -28.55
CA THR A 122 11.43 -8.51 -27.12
C THR A 122 12.63 -9.08 -26.35
N THR A 123 13.15 -10.24 -26.76
CA THR A 123 14.29 -10.90 -26.08
C THR A 123 15.55 -10.04 -26.20
N GLU A 124 15.77 -9.39 -27.34
CA GLU A 124 16.90 -8.47 -27.53
C GLU A 124 16.76 -7.23 -26.62
N ILE A 125 15.56 -6.68 -26.49
CA ILE A 125 15.29 -5.53 -25.60
C ILE A 125 15.60 -5.90 -24.15
N VAL A 126 15.05 -7.03 -23.67
CA VAL A 126 15.25 -7.52 -22.30
C VAL A 126 16.72 -7.81 -22.03
N SER A 127 17.38 -8.55 -22.94
CA SER A 127 18.80 -8.90 -22.80
C SER A 127 19.71 -7.66 -22.79
N TYR A 128 19.40 -6.68 -23.63
CA TYR A 128 20.16 -5.43 -23.66
C TYR A 128 19.99 -4.63 -22.37
N CYS A 129 18.75 -4.51 -21.87
CA CYS A 129 18.49 -3.81 -20.63
C CYS A 129 19.17 -4.52 -19.45
N PHE A 130 19.15 -5.85 -19.41
CA PHE A 130 19.83 -6.61 -18.35
C PHE A 130 21.35 -6.34 -18.32
N GLN A 131 21.98 -6.16 -19.49
CA GLN A 131 23.42 -5.95 -19.59
C GLN A 131 23.85 -4.49 -19.36
N PHE A 132 23.06 -3.53 -19.82
CA PHE A 132 23.51 -2.13 -19.95
C PHE A 132 22.62 -1.11 -19.26
N ALA A 133 21.37 -1.44 -18.89
CA ALA A 133 20.51 -0.46 -18.26
C ALA A 133 20.86 -0.27 -16.79
N GLU A 134 20.98 0.98 -16.34
CA GLU A 134 21.02 1.30 -14.91
C GLU A 134 19.66 1.08 -14.26
N LYS A 135 18.60 1.38 -15.00
CA LYS A 135 17.22 1.16 -14.59
C LYS A 135 16.35 0.82 -15.79
N SER A 136 15.47 -0.15 -15.65
CA SER A 136 14.49 -0.49 -16.67
C SER A 136 13.16 -0.89 -16.08
N PHE A 137 12.10 -0.65 -16.84
CA PHE A 137 10.75 -1.16 -16.61
C PHE A 137 10.25 -1.68 -17.96
N LEU A 138 10.03 -2.99 -18.03
CA LEU A 138 9.75 -3.68 -19.31
C LEU A 138 8.43 -4.48 -19.26
N GLU A 139 7.57 -4.19 -18.28
CA GLU A 139 6.25 -4.82 -18.17
C GLU A 139 5.24 -4.05 -19.01
N ASP A 140 4.88 -4.59 -20.16
CA ASP A 140 4.04 -3.94 -21.15
C ASP A 140 2.53 -3.98 -20.84
N SER A 141 2.12 -4.87 -19.95
CA SER A 141 0.72 -5.06 -19.55
C SER A 141 0.31 -4.24 -18.33
N THR A 142 1.27 -3.74 -17.55
CA THR A 142 1.04 -3.07 -16.28
C THR A 142 0.79 -1.57 -16.44
N TRP A 143 -0.28 -1.08 -15.84
CA TRP A 143 -0.54 0.35 -15.73
C TRP A 143 0.26 0.96 -14.59
N ILE A 144 0.93 2.07 -14.87
CA ILE A 144 1.70 2.83 -13.87
C ILE A 144 1.35 4.32 -13.97
N LYS A 145 1.50 5.03 -12.87
CA LYS A 145 1.35 6.49 -12.86
C LYS A 145 2.47 7.11 -13.70
N PHE A 146 2.10 7.99 -14.61
CA PHE A 146 3.09 8.65 -15.45
C PHE A 146 4.12 9.44 -14.62
N ASP A 147 3.69 10.00 -13.51
CA ASP A 147 4.57 10.74 -12.60
C ASP A 147 5.66 9.87 -11.97
N ASP A 148 5.39 8.59 -11.70
CA ASP A 148 6.38 7.66 -11.15
C ASP A 148 7.51 7.37 -12.16
N ILE A 149 7.19 7.35 -13.45
CA ILE A 149 8.21 7.26 -14.50
C ILE A 149 9.03 8.57 -14.59
N LEU A 150 8.35 9.71 -14.51
CA LEU A 150 9.00 11.01 -14.62
C LEU A 150 9.98 11.30 -13.47
N MET A 151 9.82 10.67 -12.30
CA MET A 151 10.81 10.77 -11.22
C MET A 151 12.21 10.30 -11.62
N ASN A 152 12.30 9.47 -12.66
CA ASN A 152 13.56 8.89 -13.15
C ASN A 152 14.09 9.56 -14.42
N VAL A 153 13.40 10.57 -14.92
CA VAL A 153 13.67 11.22 -16.21
C VAL A 153 13.94 12.71 -15.95
N PRO A 154 14.95 13.33 -16.57
CA PRO A 154 15.15 14.78 -16.50
C PRO A 154 14.06 15.52 -17.29
N PHE A 155 12.85 15.52 -16.72
CA PHE A 155 11.66 16.07 -17.35
C PHE A 155 11.45 17.51 -16.89
N PRO A 156 11.32 18.49 -17.81
CA PRO A 156 11.11 19.87 -17.44
C PRO A 156 9.76 20.05 -16.68
N ALA A 157 9.82 20.66 -15.51
CA ALA A 157 8.65 20.79 -14.62
C ALA A 157 7.47 21.58 -15.26
N GLU A 158 7.77 22.47 -16.20
CA GLU A 158 6.76 23.31 -16.88
C GLU A 158 6.10 22.59 -18.08
N THR A 159 6.50 21.36 -18.39
CA THR A 159 5.95 20.64 -19.54
C THR A 159 4.53 20.17 -19.29
N ASP A 160 3.62 20.53 -20.20
CA ASP A 160 2.25 19.99 -20.21
C ASP A 160 2.28 18.49 -20.50
N LYS A 161 2.04 17.69 -19.43
CA LYS A 161 2.08 16.22 -19.49
C LYS A 161 1.07 15.63 -20.46
N ILE A 162 -0.12 16.24 -20.60
CA ILE A 162 -1.17 15.77 -21.50
C ILE A 162 -0.73 15.98 -22.95
N LYS A 163 -0.23 17.17 -23.28
CA LYS A 163 0.32 17.43 -24.62
C LYS A 163 1.51 16.53 -24.93
N PHE A 164 2.38 16.32 -23.95
CA PHE A 164 3.51 15.39 -24.09
C PHE A 164 3.01 13.99 -24.46
N LEU A 165 2.14 13.39 -23.64
CA LEU A 165 1.60 12.05 -23.89
C LEU A 165 0.83 11.93 -25.22
N ASN A 166 0.25 13.02 -25.72
CA ASN A 166 -0.49 13.04 -26.99
C ASN A 166 0.39 13.26 -28.21
N SER A 167 1.64 13.75 -28.02
CA SER A 167 2.48 14.13 -29.15
C SER A 167 3.15 12.94 -29.84
N ARG A 168 3.58 11.94 -29.09
CA ARG A 168 4.35 10.79 -29.62
C ARG A 168 4.14 9.56 -28.74
N SER A 169 4.56 8.39 -29.25
CA SER A 169 4.60 7.14 -28.48
C SER A 169 6.02 6.68 -28.14
N PHE A 170 7.06 7.37 -28.66
CA PHE A 170 8.44 7.07 -28.36
C PHE A 170 9.20 8.35 -28.03
N TYR A 171 9.88 8.35 -26.90
CA TYR A 171 10.67 9.46 -26.38
C TYR A 171 12.08 9.03 -26.08
N GLU A 172 12.99 9.95 -26.32
CA GLU A 172 14.38 9.84 -25.97
C GLU A 172 14.79 11.18 -25.34
N ILE A 173 15.17 11.14 -24.07
CA ILE A 173 15.58 12.30 -23.29
C ILE A 173 16.98 12.01 -22.80
N LYS A 174 17.91 12.92 -23.11
CA LYS A 174 19.33 12.76 -22.78
C LYS A 174 19.72 13.73 -21.68
N ASP A 175 20.43 13.23 -20.67
CA ASP A 175 21.20 14.03 -19.73
C ASP A 175 22.73 13.93 -20.02
N SER A 176 23.57 14.28 -19.02
CA SER A 176 25.04 14.24 -19.21
C SER A 176 25.57 12.81 -19.38
N ASP A 177 25.02 11.84 -18.67
CA ASP A 177 25.59 10.50 -18.52
C ASP A 177 24.69 9.41 -19.09
N TYR A 178 23.38 9.70 -19.27
CA TYR A 178 22.39 8.72 -19.65
C TYR A 178 21.47 9.17 -20.76
N ILE A 179 20.88 8.18 -21.43
CA ILE A 179 19.76 8.36 -22.34
C ILE A 179 18.56 7.61 -21.74
N HIS A 180 17.49 8.34 -21.54
CA HIS A 180 16.21 7.82 -21.06
C HIS A 180 15.32 7.52 -22.25
N PHE A 181 15.07 6.24 -22.48
CA PHE A 181 14.15 5.77 -23.52
C PHE A 181 12.80 5.47 -22.90
N MET A 182 11.73 5.91 -23.54
CA MET A 182 10.37 5.65 -23.13
C MET A 182 9.51 5.31 -24.34
N ARG A 183 8.89 4.12 -24.32
CA ARG A 183 7.94 3.67 -25.34
C ARG A 183 6.56 3.58 -24.70
N ILE A 184 5.69 4.56 -24.94
CA ILE A 184 4.29 4.56 -24.48
C ILE A 184 3.50 3.60 -25.38
N LEU A 185 2.87 2.62 -24.75
CA LEU A 185 2.06 1.59 -25.40
C LEU A 185 0.58 1.94 -25.34
N ASP A 186 0.13 2.41 -24.18
CA ASP A 186 -1.23 2.87 -23.95
C ASP A 186 -1.23 3.98 -22.89
N LYS A 187 -2.29 4.74 -22.81
CA LYS A 187 -2.45 5.84 -21.86
C LYS A 187 -3.88 6.06 -21.46
N LYS A 188 -4.09 6.50 -20.23
CA LYS A 188 -5.32 7.06 -19.69
C LYS A 188 -5.01 8.40 -19.08
N LEU A 189 -5.76 9.41 -19.43
CA LEU A 189 -5.51 10.78 -18.96
C LEU A 189 -6.33 11.09 -17.70
N ILE A 190 -5.89 12.10 -17.00
CA ILE A 190 -6.68 12.68 -15.90
C ILE A 190 -8.11 12.97 -16.39
N GLY A 191 -9.12 12.51 -15.62
CA GLY A 191 -10.53 12.61 -15.97
C GLY A 191 -11.10 11.41 -16.75
N ASP A 192 -10.25 10.51 -17.28
CA ASP A 192 -10.70 9.25 -17.85
C ASP A 192 -11.12 8.27 -16.75
N PHE A 193 -11.91 7.25 -17.12
CA PHE A 193 -12.13 6.12 -16.23
C PHE A 193 -10.87 5.26 -16.10
N SER A 194 -10.53 4.91 -14.87
CA SER A 194 -9.40 4.03 -14.56
C SER A 194 -9.61 2.64 -15.17
N PRO A 195 -8.59 2.01 -15.73
CA PRO A 195 -8.70 0.62 -16.18
C PRO A 195 -8.97 -0.31 -14.98
N ILE A 196 -9.88 -1.26 -15.15
CA ILE A 196 -10.20 -2.24 -14.10
C ILE A 196 -8.96 -2.98 -13.60
N SER A 197 -8.04 -3.31 -14.48
CA SER A 197 -6.77 -3.98 -14.12
C SER A 197 -5.83 -3.11 -13.28
N PHE A 198 -6.03 -1.80 -13.22
CA PHE A 198 -5.30 -0.90 -12.31
C PHE A 198 -5.97 -0.85 -10.93
N GLU A 199 -7.28 -0.98 -10.89
CA GLU A 199 -8.09 -0.91 -9.66
C GLU A 199 -8.34 -2.27 -9.01
N GLU A 200 -7.96 -3.36 -9.65
CA GLU A 200 -8.28 -4.73 -9.25
C GLU A 200 -7.87 -5.04 -7.81
N GLU A 201 -6.66 -4.67 -7.40
CA GLU A 201 -6.17 -4.91 -6.04
C GLU A 201 -6.97 -4.10 -5.00
N ILE A 202 -7.31 -2.86 -5.33
CA ILE A 202 -8.10 -1.98 -4.45
C ILE A 202 -9.53 -2.54 -4.33
N ILE A 203 -10.16 -2.89 -5.45
CA ILE A 203 -11.52 -3.47 -5.48
C ILE A 203 -11.55 -4.78 -4.70
N ASN A 204 -10.57 -5.65 -4.92
CA ASN A 204 -10.43 -6.90 -4.18
C ASN A 204 -10.40 -6.64 -2.67
N THR A 205 -9.60 -5.69 -2.22
CA THR A 205 -9.50 -5.30 -0.81
C THR A 205 -10.84 -4.77 -0.27
N ILE A 206 -11.54 -3.93 -1.03
CA ILE A 206 -12.86 -3.40 -0.66
C ILE A 206 -13.88 -4.54 -0.51
N LEU A 207 -13.96 -5.43 -1.51
CA LEU A 207 -14.90 -6.55 -1.50
C LEU A 207 -14.64 -7.51 -0.34
N LEU A 208 -13.36 -7.81 -0.06
CA LEU A 208 -12.97 -8.61 1.09
C LEU A 208 -13.40 -7.96 2.42
N ASN A 209 -13.19 -6.67 2.57
CA ASN A 209 -13.57 -5.96 3.78
C ASN A 209 -15.11 -5.91 3.95
N ASN A 210 -15.84 -5.63 2.87
CA ASN A 210 -17.30 -5.64 2.87
C ASN A 210 -17.86 -7.03 3.24
N ARG A 211 -17.28 -8.11 2.69
CA ARG A 211 -17.66 -9.49 3.00
C ARG A 211 -17.39 -9.82 4.47
N LYS A 212 -16.23 -9.40 5.02
CA LYS A 212 -15.92 -9.58 6.44
C LYS A 212 -16.92 -8.86 7.33
N GLN A 213 -17.19 -7.59 7.02
CA GLN A 213 -18.17 -6.81 7.79
C GLN A 213 -19.56 -7.47 7.76
N TYR A 214 -20.05 -7.85 6.59
CA TYR A 214 -21.34 -8.53 6.44
C TYR A 214 -21.43 -9.83 7.24
N LEU A 215 -20.39 -10.66 7.21
CA LEU A 215 -20.34 -11.91 7.98
C LEU A 215 -20.36 -11.66 9.48
N PHE A 216 -19.64 -10.65 9.95
CA PHE A 216 -19.58 -10.34 11.38
C PHE A 216 -20.88 -9.70 11.88
N ASP A 217 -21.52 -8.86 11.08
CA ASP A 217 -22.83 -8.30 11.39
C ASP A 217 -23.90 -9.41 11.46
N ASN A 218 -23.90 -10.35 10.51
CA ASN A 218 -24.79 -11.52 10.58
C ASN A 218 -24.55 -12.38 11.82
N LEU A 219 -23.29 -12.55 12.25
CA LEU A 219 -22.96 -13.25 13.49
C LEU A 219 -23.54 -12.51 14.69
N ARG A 220 -23.36 -11.20 14.78
CA ARG A 220 -23.92 -10.36 15.86
C ARG A 220 -25.44 -10.47 15.92
N ASP A 221 -26.10 -10.35 14.76
CA ASP A 221 -27.56 -10.46 14.65
C ASP A 221 -28.05 -11.86 15.07
N SER A 222 -27.35 -12.92 14.68
CA SER A 222 -27.66 -14.28 15.05
C SER A 222 -27.55 -14.50 16.58
N ILE A 223 -26.45 -14.02 17.19
CA ILE A 223 -26.26 -14.09 18.63
C ILE A 223 -27.36 -13.29 19.33
N PHE A 224 -27.63 -12.06 18.91
CA PHE A 224 -28.66 -11.21 19.46
C PHE A 224 -30.04 -11.89 19.42
N ASN A 225 -30.47 -12.36 18.25
CA ASN A 225 -31.78 -12.99 18.06
C ASN A 225 -31.93 -14.29 18.87
N ASN A 226 -30.85 -15.07 18.98
CA ASN A 226 -30.85 -16.29 19.79
C ASN A 226 -30.97 -15.96 21.30
N SER A 227 -30.24 -14.93 21.76
CA SER A 227 -30.27 -14.49 23.15
C SER A 227 -31.62 -13.87 23.53
N VAL A 228 -32.23 -13.06 22.65
CA VAL A 228 -33.59 -12.51 22.86
C VAL A 228 -34.63 -13.62 22.99
N ASN A 229 -34.55 -14.64 22.14
CA ASN A 229 -35.47 -15.78 22.18
C ASN A 229 -35.20 -16.70 23.37
N GLY A 230 -33.95 -16.74 23.88
CA GLY A 230 -33.56 -17.53 25.08
C GLY A 230 -33.69 -16.79 26.39
N ILE A 231 -34.04 -15.51 26.41
CA ILE A 231 -34.12 -14.65 27.61
C ILE A 231 -32.78 -14.58 28.36
N ASP A 232 -31.68 -14.44 27.60
CA ASP A 232 -30.31 -14.38 28.15
C ASP A 232 -29.94 -12.99 28.70
N TYR A 233 -30.79 -11.95 28.50
CA TYR A 233 -30.57 -10.60 29.02
C TYR A 233 -31.89 -9.84 29.28
N GLU A 234 -31.83 -8.91 30.23
CA GLU A 234 -32.92 -7.97 30.54
C GLU A 234 -32.40 -6.54 30.32
N VAL A 235 -33.24 -5.66 29.75
CA VAL A 235 -32.93 -4.25 29.55
C VAL A 235 -33.72 -3.43 30.58
N TYR A 236 -32.99 -2.75 31.47
CA TYR A 236 -33.58 -1.78 32.41
C TYR A 236 -33.43 -0.37 31.84
N TYR A 237 -34.56 0.35 31.66
CA TYR A 237 -34.58 1.74 31.20
C TYR A 237 -34.63 2.71 32.40
#